data_7e2c70796f3762269cc31a4dfcd0d4dd
#
_entry.id   7e2c70796f3762269cc31a4dfcd0d4dd
#
_cell.length_a   1.000
_cell.length_b   1.000
_cell.length_c   1.000
_cell.angle_alpha   90.00
_cell.angle_beta   90.00
_cell.angle_gamma   90.00
#
_symmetry.space_group_name_H-M   'P 1'
#
loop_
_entity.id
_entity.type
_entity.pdbx_description
1 polymer ?
#
loop_
_entity_poly.entity_id
_entity_poly.type
_entity_poly.pdbx_seq_one_letter_code
_entity_poly.pdbx_strand_id
1 'polypeptide(L)' 'MAAPSYVFIIGRVARMLGVDENRLSDIAADMEPEDGCLHVLDIDGFSIIAFTAQGIANLKELLADLDG' A
#
# COMPACT_ATOMS: atom_id res chain seq x y z
N MET A 1 2.40 -25.09 -6.67
CA MET A 1 3.51 -24.13 -6.75
C MET A 1 3.11 -22.83 -6.12
N ALA A 2 3.85 -22.41 -5.14
CA ALA A 2 3.54 -21.17 -4.46
C ALA A 2 3.93 -19.98 -5.34
N ALA A 3 3.00 -19.09 -5.59
CA ALA A 3 3.31 -17.86 -6.26
C ALA A 3 4.17 -17.01 -5.31
N PRO A 4 5.23 -16.37 -5.81
CA PRO A 4 6.00 -15.49 -4.96
C PRO A 4 5.14 -14.34 -4.48
N SER A 5 5.24 -14.05 -3.20
CA SER A 5 4.52 -12.93 -2.62
C SER A 5 5.35 -11.68 -2.83
N TYR A 6 4.87 -10.82 -3.71
CA TYR A 6 5.52 -9.54 -3.93
C TYR A 6 4.82 -8.48 -3.10
N VAL A 7 5.64 -7.62 -2.50
CA VAL A 7 5.13 -6.43 -1.83
C VAL A 7 5.71 -5.22 -2.54
N PHE A 8 4.93 -4.16 -2.57
CA PHE A 8 5.30 -2.93 -3.23
C PHE A 8 5.33 -1.81 -2.21
N ILE A 9 6.46 -1.14 -2.10
CA ILE A 9 6.57 -0.02 -1.14
C ILE A 9 5.67 1.13 -1.58
N ILE A 10 5.26 1.93 -0.62
CA ILE A 10 4.26 2.98 -0.82
C ILE A 10 4.67 3.98 -1.91
N GLY A 11 5.95 4.33 -1.99
CA GLY A 11 6.41 5.26 -3.02
C GLY A 11 6.20 4.72 -4.43
N ARG A 12 6.42 3.42 -4.60
CA ARG A 12 6.21 2.78 -5.89
C ARG A 12 4.73 2.71 -6.23
N VAL A 13 3.90 2.37 -5.24
CA VAL A 13 2.45 2.29 -5.44
C VAL A 13 1.89 3.66 -5.81
N ALA A 14 2.39 4.71 -5.18
CA ALA A 14 1.98 6.07 -5.50
C ALA A 14 2.23 6.40 -6.97
N ARG A 15 3.38 5.99 -7.49
CA ARG A 15 3.69 6.18 -8.91
C ARG A 15 2.79 5.36 -9.81
N MET A 16 2.54 4.11 -9.41
CA MET A 16 1.70 3.21 -10.20
C MET A 16 0.27 3.72 -10.31
N LEU A 17 -0.25 4.30 -9.24
CA LEU A 17 -1.62 4.79 -9.19
C LEU A 17 -1.75 6.26 -9.58
N GLY A 18 -0.63 6.96 -9.70
CA GLY A 18 -0.64 8.37 -10.06
C GLY A 18 -1.19 9.27 -8.97
N VAL A 19 -0.95 8.90 -7.71
CA VAL A 19 -1.42 9.68 -6.55
C VAL A 19 -0.26 10.06 -5.65
N ASP A 20 -0.50 11.04 -4.78
CA ASP A 20 0.48 11.51 -3.82
C ASP A 20 0.73 10.44 -2.77
N GLU A 21 1.99 10.23 -2.43
CA GLU A 21 2.39 9.28 -1.40
C GLU A 21 1.77 9.62 -0.04
N ASN A 22 1.69 10.91 0.30
CA ASN A 22 1.07 11.35 1.54
C ASN A 22 -0.40 10.96 1.61
N ARG A 23 -1.09 11.05 0.49
CA ARG A 23 -2.49 10.65 0.41
C ARG A 23 -2.64 9.15 0.64
N LEU A 24 -1.76 8.35 0.03
CA LEU A 24 -1.77 6.90 0.26
C LEU A 24 -1.46 6.57 1.71
N SER A 25 -0.54 7.30 2.33
CA SER A 25 -0.19 7.09 3.72
C SER A 25 -1.40 7.32 4.63
N ASP A 26 -2.17 8.36 4.36
CA ASP A 26 -3.38 8.65 5.13
C ASP A 26 -4.42 7.53 4.98
N ILE A 27 -4.60 7.04 3.75
CA ILE A 27 -5.53 5.95 3.49
C ILE A 27 -5.04 4.66 4.16
N ALA A 28 -3.73 4.40 4.06
CA ALA A 28 -3.12 3.20 4.63
C ALA A 28 -3.24 3.16 6.15
N ALA A 29 -3.31 4.32 6.80
CA ALA A 29 -3.46 4.38 8.25
C ALA A 29 -4.73 3.70 8.72
N ASP A 30 -5.76 3.65 7.88
CA ASP A 30 -7.03 2.98 8.19
C ASP A 30 -7.09 1.55 7.67
N MET A 31 -6.05 1.11 6.97
CA MET A 31 -5.99 -0.26 6.44
C MET A 31 -5.34 -1.19 7.46
N GLU A 32 -5.78 -2.43 7.45
CA GLU A 32 -5.21 -3.47 8.29
C GLU A 32 -4.35 -4.43 7.46
N PRO A 33 -3.49 -5.24 8.11
CA PRO A 33 -2.69 -6.22 7.36
C PRO A 33 -3.55 -7.15 6.51
N GLU A 34 -4.76 -7.44 6.96
CA GLU A 34 -5.70 -8.28 6.21
C GLU A 34 -6.13 -7.64 4.90
N ASP A 35 -6.05 -6.32 4.82
CA ASP A 35 -6.39 -5.57 3.61
C ASP A 35 -5.21 -5.50 2.64
N GLY A 36 -4.08 -6.07 3.02
CA GLY A 36 -2.91 -6.06 2.16
C GLY A 36 -1.95 -4.90 2.41
N CYS A 37 -2.07 -4.27 3.57
CA CYS A 37 -1.18 -3.17 3.97
C CYS A 37 -0.23 -3.68 5.05
N LEU A 38 1.07 -3.63 4.77
CA LEU A 38 2.10 -4.16 5.65
C LEU A 38 3.06 -3.06 6.07
N HIS A 39 3.63 -3.22 7.25
CA HIS A 39 4.69 -2.37 7.73
C HIS A 39 5.98 -3.16 7.73
N VAL A 40 6.96 -2.69 6.96
CA VAL A 40 8.25 -3.36 6.82
C VAL A 40 9.30 -2.51 7.54
N LEU A 41 10.09 -3.15 8.40
CA LEU A 41 11.16 -2.45 9.10
C LEU A 41 12.40 -2.41 8.22
N ASP A 42 12.93 -1.22 8.08
CA ASP A 42 14.20 -1.03 7.40
C ASP A 42 15.36 -1.28 8.37
N ILE A 43 16.56 -1.40 7.84
CA ILE A 43 17.78 -1.61 8.60
C ILE A 43 17.97 -0.50 9.66
N ASP A 44 17.59 0.71 9.31
CA ASP A 44 17.72 1.88 10.18
C ASP A 44 16.61 1.97 11.24
N GLY A 45 15.71 1.00 11.29
CA GLY A 45 14.63 0.98 12.26
C GLY A 45 13.41 1.80 11.85
N PHE A 46 13.41 2.33 10.65
CA PHE A 46 12.26 3.06 10.13
C PHE A 46 11.24 2.09 9.55
N SER A 47 9.98 2.40 9.79
CA SER A 47 8.89 1.61 9.26
C SER A 47 8.50 2.13 7.89
N ILE A 48 8.44 1.24 6.92
CA ILE A 48 8.03 1.55 5.57
C ILE A 48 6.71 0.84 5.29
N ILE A 49 5.74 1.58 4.78
CA ILE A 49 4.46 0.99 4.41
C ILE A 49 4.61 0.30 3.06
N ALA A 50 4.12 -0.93 2.97
CA ALA A 50 4.14 -1.70 1.74
C ALA A 50 2.77 -2.33 1.51
N PHE A 51 2.48 -2.65 0.27
CA PHE A 51 1.19 -3.22 -0.11
C PHE A 51 1.41 -4.50 -0.89
N THR A 52 0.53 -5.48 -0.67
CA THR A 52 0.45 -6.67 -1.51
C THR A 52 -0.38 -6.32 -2.75
N ALA A 53 -0.44 -7.24 -3.71
CA ALA A 53 -1.31 -7.05 -4.87
C ALA A 53 -2.77 -6.83 -4.44
N GLN A 54 -3.20 -7.56 -3.41
CA GLN A 54 -4.54 -7.38 -2.85
C GLN A 54 -4.70 -6.00 -2.25
N GLY A 55 -3.66 -5.50 -1.56
CA GLY A 55 -3.68 -4.17 -0.98
C GLY A 55 -3.80 -3.08 -2.04
N ILE A 56 -3.12 -3.26 -3.16
CA ILE A 56 -3.22 -2.30 -4.26
C ILE A 56 -4.62 -2.29 -4.84
N ALA A 57 -5.24 -3.46 -5.00
CA ALA A 57 -6.61 -3.55 -5.49
C ALA A 57 -7.57 -2.83 -4.54
N ASN A 58 -7.38 -3.02 -3.23
CA ASN A 58 -8.19 -2.33 -2.23
C ASN A 58 -7.99 -0.82 -2.27
N LEU A 59 -6.75 -0.38 -2.47
CA LEU A 59 -6.45 1.05 -2.61
C LEU A 59 -7.17 1.67 -3.78
N LYS A 60 -7.22 0.97 -4.91
CA LYS A 60 -7.91 1.47 -6.09
C LYS A 60 -9.39 1.69 -5.81
N GLU A 61 -10.01 0.75 -5.10
CA GLU A 61 -11.41 0.86 -4.73
C GLU A 61 -11.65 2.03 -3.77
N LEU A 62 -10.77 2.17 -2.77
CA LEU A 62 -10.90 3.26 -1.81
C LEU A 62 -10.72 4.62 -2.49
N LEU A 63 -9.76 4.73 -3.38
CA LEU A 63 -9.53 5.96 -4.12
C LEU A 63 -10.72 6.31 -5.01
N ALA A 64 -11.32 5.31 -5.65
CA ALA A 64 -12.49 5.52 -6.48
C ALA A 64 -13.66 6.04 -5.64
N ASP A 65 -13.85 5.49 -4.44
CA ASP A 65 -14.91 5.94 -3.54
C ASP A 65 -14.69 7.37 -3.06
N LEU A 66 -13.43 7.72 -2.75
CA LEU A 66 -13.10 9.06 -2.25
C LEU A 66 -13.19 10.12 -3.35
N ASP A 67 -12.84 9.75 -4.57
CA ASP A 67 -12.82 10.68 -5.70
C ASP A 67 -14.13 10.65 -6.50
N GLY A 68 -14.92 9.63 -6.26
CA GLY A 68 -16.18 9.47 -6.94
C GLY A 68 -17.30 10.15 -6.21
#